data_7e329597431bdae20b1364371eda9a72
#
_entry.id   7e329597431bdae20b1364371eda9a72
#
_cell.length_a   1.000
_cell.length_b   1.000
_cell.length_c   1.000
_cell.angle_alpha   90.00
_cell.angle_beta   90.00
_cell.angle_gamma   90.00
#
_symmetry.space_group_name_H-M   'P 1'
#
loop_
_entity.id
_entity.type
_entity.pdbx_description
1 polymer ?
#
loop_
_entity_poly.entity_id
_entity_poly.type
_entity_poly.pdbx_seq_one_letter_code
_entity_poly.pdbx_strand_id
1 'polypeptide(L)'
;MEQKFRVVKRSIDARQKQLKVHLTVLTDEHGAPLPKDAPIPLYEPPHFQDLHNAEHSVAIIGAGPAGLFAALTLIEHGIRPIIYERGKEVAERKKDIATLNRNQGLNAESNYCFGEGGAGTFSDGKLFSRSKKRGNMQRVMELFHHFGGDDRLLYEAHAHIGSDKLPTIIRRMRECILEHGGEIHFSTCVDEQLFRSLINNTTPSYTTLHHSTRLLGVILSIGHSAHDTYHMLHANSVALATKGFAMGVRAEHPQALINKLMYHDPSPELIHLVGNASYSLVTQVQGRGVYSFCMCPGGHIVPAGSALNSCVVNGMSASHRNSPYANSGMVVEIRPEDLLVNNNTTPHYTTLHHTTPALAGLRFQQELV
;
A
#
# COMPACT_ATOMS: atom_id res chain seq x y z
N MET A 1 4.63 -6.63 -43.01
CA MET A 1 4.91 -7.30 -41.72
C MET A 1 5.24 -6.20 -40.73
N GLU A 2 4.37 -5.93 -39.73
CA GLU A 2 4.67 -4.99 -38.64
C GLU A 2 5.81 -5.56 -37.81
N GLN A 3 6.95 -4.90 -37.83
CA GLN A 3 8.06 -5.19 -36.94
C GLN A 3 7.66 -4.77 -35.52
N LYS A 4 7.43 -5.72 -34.60
CA LYS A 4 7.05 -5.46 -33.23
C LYS A 4 8.30 -5.37 -32.35
N PHE A 5 8.68 -4.14 -32.03
CA PHE A 5 9.71 -3.90 -31.01
C PHE A 5 9.25 -4.34 -29.63
N ARG A 6 10.18 -4.82 -28.81
CA ARG A 6 9.93 -5.11 -27.41
C ARG A 6 10.11 -3.85 -26.56
N VAL A 7 9.02 -3.37 -25.99
CA VAL A 7 9.02 -2.19 -25.14
C VAL A 7 9.50 -2.56 -23.74
N VAL A 8 10.51 -1.85 -23.24
CA VAL A 8 11.06 -2.01 -21.87
C VAL A 8 10.77 -0.81 -20.98
N LYS A 9 10.33 0.32 -21.58
CA LYS A 9 9.82 1.47 -20.82
C LYS A 9 8.84 2.24 -21.68
N ARG A 10 7.72 2.64 -21.06
CA ARG A 10 6.72 3.51 -21.66
C ARG A 10 6.39 4.64 -20.69
N SER A 11 6.35 5.86 -21.19
CA SER A 11 5.90 7.03 -20.43
C SER A 11 5.16 8.02 -21.32
N ILE A 12 4.25 8.78 -20.73
CA ILE A 12 3.46 9.81 -21.40
C ILE A 12 3.97 11.18 -20.96
N ASP A 13 4.27 12.06 -21.91
CA ASP A 13 4.61 13.44 -21.66
C ASP A 13 3.50 14.35 -22.21
N ALA A 14 2.77 14.99 -21.31
CA ALA A 14 1.68 15.92 -21.58
C ALA A 14 2.01 17.38 -21.20
N ARG A 15 3.28 17.70 -20.98
CA ARG A 15 3.71 19.06 -20.58
C ARG A 15 3.55 20.12 -21.68
N GLN A 16 3.50 19.68 -22.92
CA GLN A 16 3.30 20.54 -24.08
C GLN A 16 1.92 20.28 -24.71
N LYS A 17 1.47 21.22 -25.56
CA LYS A 17 0.18 21.10 -26.25
C LYS A 17 0.04 19.77 -27.04
N GLN A 18 1.13 19.27 -27.59
CA GLN A 18 1.17 17.96 -28.24
C GLN A 18 1.62 16.90 -27.24
N LEU A 19 0.75 15.96 -26.96
CA LEU A 19 1.04 14.80 -26.13
C LEU A 19 2.06 13.89 -26.82
N LYS A 20 3.09 13.44 -26.06
CA LYS A 20 4.12 12.54 -26.58
C LYS A 20 4.14 11.24 -25.75
N VAL A 21 4.24 10.11 -26.44
CA VAL A 21 4.50 8.82 -25.81
C VAL A 21 5.97 8.46 -26.05
N HIS A 22 6.73 8.35 -24.98
CA HIS A 22 8.13 7.93 -25.04
C HIS A 22 8.22 6.42 -24.81
N LEU A 23 8.85 5.74 -25.75
CA LEU A 23 9.11 4.31 -25.69
C LEU A 23 10.62 4.07 -25.67
N THR A 24 11.08 3.22 -24.75
CA THR A 24 12.39 2.59 -24.84
C THR A 24 12.17 1.16 -25.30
N VAL A 25 12.87 0.78 -26.35
CA VAL A 25 12.72 -0.55 -26.99
C VAL A 25 14.05 -1.26 -27.01
N LEU A 26 14.02 -2.57 -26.98
CA LEU A 26 15.21 -3.40 -27.20
C LEU A 26 15.39 -3.64 -28.69
N THR A 27 16.65 -3.52 -29.15
CA THR A 27 17.09 -3.78 -30.53
C THR A 27 18.32 -4.66 -30.50
N ASP A 28 18.67 -5.22 -31.62
CA ASP A 28 19.99 -5.81 -31.84
C ASP A 28 21.07 -4.72 -31.95
N GLU A 29 22.30 -5.10 -32.15
CA GLU A 29 23.47 -4.20 -32.30
C GLU A 29 23.38 -3.26 -33.53
N HIS A 30 22.52 -3.58 -34.47
CA HIS A 30 22.26 -2.76 -35.69
C HIS A 30 21.00 -1.91 -35.59
N GLY A 31 20.30 -1.93 -34.41
CA GLY A 31 19.06 -1.20 -34.21
C GLY A 31 17.81 -1.85 -34.78
N ALA A 32 17.89 -3.11 -35.25
CA ALA A 32 16.73 -3.87 -35.72
C ALA A 32 15.94 -4.50 -34.57
N PRO A 33 14.65 -4.80 -34.76
CA PRO A 33 13.87 -5.52 -33.77
C PRO A 33 14.46 -6.91 -33.49
N LEU A 34 14.51 -7.26 -32.22
CA LEU A 34 14.92 -8.62 -31.83
C LEU A 34 13.90 -9.66 -32.33
N PRO A 35 14.35 -10.90 -32.65
CA PRO A 35 13.44 -12.00 -32.93
C PRO A 35 12.39 -12.20 -31.84
N LYS A 36 11.17 -12.65 -32.23
CA LYS A 36 10.07 -12.84 -31.24
C LYS A 36 10.40 -13.83 -30.13
N ASP A 37 11.25 -14.79 -30.44
CA ASP A 37 11.72 -15.88 -29.61
C ASP A 37 13.06 -15.58 -28.90
N ALA A 38 13.61 -14.39 -29.10
CA ALA A 38 14.82 -14.00 -28.40
C ALA A 38 14.60 -14.10 -26.87
N PRO A 39 15.44 -14.86 -26.16
CA PRO A 39 15.34 -15.03 -24.73
C PRO A 39 15.82 -13.77 -24.03
N ILE A 40 14.93 -12.80 -23.93
CA ILE A 40 15.17 -11.61 -23.12
C ILE A 40 14.32 -11.78 -21.88
N PRO A 41 14.91 -12.09 -20.72
CA PRO A 41 14.17 -12.15 -19.48
C PRO A 41 13.61 -10.76 -19.20
N LEU A 42 12.27 -10.62 -19.16
CA LEU A 42 11.64 -9.42 -18.67
C LEU A 42 11.91 -9.27 -17.17
N TYR A 43 12.01 -10.38 -16.48
CA TYR A 43 12.38 -10.49 -15.07
C TYR A 43 12.83 -11.93 -14.78
N GLU A 44 13.56 -12.12 -13.68
CA GLU A 44 13.84 -13.45 -13.15
C GLU A 44 12.75 -13.85 -12.16
N PRO A 45 12.07 -14.99 -12.38
CA PRO A 45 11.09 -15.50 -11.43
C PRO A 45 11.71 -15.66 -10.04
N PRO A 46 10.98 -15.33 -8.95
CA PRO A 46 11.46 -15.56 -7.61
C PRO A 46 11.66 -17.06 -7.37
N HIS A 47 12.65 -17.39 -6.58
CA HIS A 47 12.88 -18.75 -6.11
C HIS A 47 12.51 -18.83 -4.63
N PHE A 48 11.45 -19.57 -4.31
CA PHE A 48 10.99 -19.80 -2.95
C PHE A 48 11.46 -21.17 -2.45
N GLN A 49 12.01 -21.19 -1.24
CA GLN A 49 12.52 -22.41 -0.61
C GLN A 49 11.40 -23.17 0.12
N ASP A 50 11.46 -24.49 0.15
CA ASP A 50 10.59 -25.31 0.99
C ASP A 50 11.04 -25.20 2.45
N LEU A 51 10.16 -24.68 3.31
CA LEU A 51 10.44 -24.39 4.73
C LEU A 51 9.65 -25.27 5.71
N HIS A 52 9.05 -26.38 5.25
CA HIS A 52 8.31 -27.27 6.15
C HIS A 52 9.17 -27.81 7.28
N ASN A 53 10.49 -27.94 7.08
CA ASN A 53 11.46 -28.38 8.06
C ASN A 53 12.46 -27.28 8.47
N ALA A 54 12.10 -25.99 8.32
CA ALA A 54 13.00 -24.91 8.67
C ALA A 54 13.29 -24.88 10.17
N GLU A 55 14.57 -24.67 10.53
CA GLU A 55 15.02 -24.55 11.92
C GLU A 55 14.70 -23.19 12.53
N HIS A 56 14.55 -22.18 11.67
CA HIS A 56 14.37 -20.78 12.07
C HIS A 56 13.08 -20.19 11.57
N SER A 57 12.47 -19.34 12.38
CA SER A 57 11.25 -18.61 12.06
C SER A 57 11.35 -17.12 12.44
N VAL A 58 10.50 -16.32 11.84
CA VAL A 58 10.30 -14.90 12.19
C VAL A 58 8.81 -14.65 12.29
N ALA A 59 8.38 -14.04 13.39
CA ALA A 59 7.00 -13.58 13.57
C ALA A 59 6.80 -12.23 12.84
N ILE A 60 5.69 -12.09 12.13
CA ILE A 60 5.31 -10.86 11.43
C ILE A 60 3.95 -10.43 11.95
N ILE A 61 3.86 -9.23 12.49
CA ILE A 61 2.59 -8.67 12.98
C ILE A 61 2.00 -7.76 11.91
N GLY A 62 0.95 -8.23 11.25
CA GLY A 62 0.24 -7.59 10.15
C GLY A 62 0.53 -8.21 8.78
N ALA A 63 -0.54 -8.60 8.06
CA ALA A 63 -0.52 -9.12 6.69
C ALA A 63 -0.75 -8.02 5.63
N GLY A 64 -0.38 -6.79 5.93
CA GLY A 64 -0.34 -5.70 4.96
C GLY A 64 0.80 -5.88 3.93
N PRO A 65 1.00 -4.92 2.99
CA PRO A 65 2.05 -5.03 1.97
C PRO A 65 3.43 -5.29 2.58
N ALA A 66 3.79 -4.57 3.66
CA ALA A 66 5.08 -4.76 4.31
C ALA A 66 5.26 -6.19 4.86
N GLY A 67 4.22 -6.74 5.51
CA GLY A 67 4.27 -8.09 6.08
C GLY A 67 4.32 -9.18 5.00
N LEU A 68 3.52 -9.07 3.94
CA LEU A 68 3.53 -10.04 2.84
C LEU A 68 4.86 -10.06 2.09
N PHE A 69 5.42 -8.87 1.76
CA PHE A 69 6.74 -8.81 1.13
C PHE A 69 7.87 -9.27 2.06
N ALA A 70 7.80 -8.99 3.36
CA ALA A 70 8.73 -9.53 4.34
C ALA A 70 8.68 -11.06 4.38
N ALA A 71 7.48 -11.65 4.38
CA ALA A 71 7.30 -13.10 4.37
C ALA A 71 7.91 -13.74 3.11
N LEU A 72 7.63 -13.21 1.92
CA LEU A 72 8.21 -13.70 0.68
C LEU A 72 9.75 -13.61 0.69
N THR A 73 10.29 -12.49 1.20
CA THR A 73 11.74 -12.33 1.34
C THR A 73 12.35 -13.33 2.32
N LEU A 74 11.68 -13.59 3.45
CA LEU A 74 12.14 -14.61 4.41
C LEU A 74 12.18 -16.00 3.77
N ILE A 75 11.17 -16.37 2.98
CA ILE A 75 11.12 -17.65 2.26
C ILE A 75 12.30 -17.77 1.28
N GLU A 76 12.62 -16.70 0.55
CA GLU A 76 13.80 -16.68 -0.34
C GLU A 76 15.11 -16.95 0.42
N HIS A 77 15.16 -16.59 1.71
CA HIS A 77 16.35 -16.74 2.57
C HIS A 77 16.31 -17.96 3.51
N GLY A 78 15.36 -18.88 3.32
CA GLY A 78 15.31 -20.10 4.12
C GLY A 78 14.77 -19.91 5.54
N ILE A 79 14.04 -18.83 5.81
CA ILE A 79 13.48 -18.51 7.12
C ILE A 79 11.95 -18.59 7.06
N ARG A 80 11.35 -19.37 7.97
CA ARG A 80 9.90 -19.58 8.03
C ARG A 80 9.17 -18.33 8.54
N PRO A 81 8.29 -17.69 7.76
CA PRO A 81 7.45 -16.61 8.25
C PRO A 81 6.23 -17.14 9.01
N ILE A 82 5.90 -16.51 10.14
CA ILE A 82 4.67 -16.73 10.90
C ILE A 82 3.95 -15.40 11.02
N ILE A 83 2.84 -15.22 10.28
CA ILE A 83 2.13 -13.95 10.18
C ILE A 83 0.91 -13.98 11.11
N TYR A 84 0.75 -12.93 11.92
CA TYR A 84 -0.45 -12.66 12.73
C TYR A 84 -1.18 -11.46 12.14
N GLU A 85 -2.41 -11.67 11.67
CA GLU A 85 -3.26 -10.62 11.10
C GLU A 85 -4.55 -10.50 11.89
N ARG A 86 -4.83 -9.28 12.39
CA ARG A 86 -6.02 -9.01 13.19
C ARG A 86 -7.32 -9.18 12.41
N GLY A 87 -7.29 -8.85 11.12
CA GLY A 87 -8.45 -8.93 10.27
C GLY A 87 -8.59 -10.27 9.56
N LYS A 88 -9.55 -10.33 8.65
CA LYS A 88 -9.89 -11.54 7.90
C LYS A 88 -9.08 -11.66 6.62
N GLU A 89 -9.11 -12.85 6.02
CA GLU A 89 -8.62 -13.06 4.66
C GLU A 89 -9.40 -12.21 3.64
N VAL A 90 -8.81 -11.97 2.47
CA VAL A 90 -9.30 -11.00 1.50
C VAL A 90 -10.74 -11.25 1.02
N ALA A 91 -11.16 -12.53 0.90
CA ALA A 91 -12.51 -12.88 0.46
C ALA A 91 -13.58 -12.52 1.51
N GLU A 92 -13.33 -12.85 2.78
CA GLU A 92 -14.23 -12.52 3.89
C GLU A 92 -14.20 -11.01 4.21
N ARG A 93 -13.01 -10.38 4.16
CA ARG A 93 -12.84 -8.94 4.31
C ARG A 93 -13.64 -8.15 3.28
N LYS A 94 -13.77 -8.64 2.04
CA LYS A 94 -14.60 -8.03 0.99
C LYS A 94 -16.07 -7.95 1.41
N LYS A 95 -16.58 -8.91 2.18
CA LYS A 95 -17.95 -8.89 2.71
C LYS A 95 -18.12 -7.79 3.76
N ASP A 96 -17.16 -7.65 4.67
CA ASP A 96 -17.18 -6.59 5.70
C ASP A 96 -17.14 -5.19 5.05
N ILE A 97 -16.31 -5.01 4.01
CA ILE A 97 -16.24 -3.77 3.23
C ILE A 97 -17.56 -3.48 2.50
N ALA A 98 -18.21 -4.50 1.94
CA ALA A 98 -19.52 -4.34 1.31
C ALA A 98 -20.60 -3.91 2.31
N THR A 99 -20.54 -4.42 3.53
CA THR A 99 -21.43 -4.02 4.65
C THR A 99 -21.19 -2.55 5.02
N LEU A 100 -19.93 -2.15 5.16
CA LEU A 100 -19.57 -0.75 5.42
C LEU A 100 -20.06 0.20 4.32
N ASN A 101 -19.84 -0.15 3.05
CA ASN A 101 -20.23 0.68 1.90
C ASN A 101 -21.77 0.82 1.77
N ARG A 102 -22.54 -0.12 2.33
CA ARG A 102 -24.01 -0.03 2.41
C ARG A 102 -24.50 0.72 3.66
N ASN A 103 -23.59 1.26 4.45
CA ASN A 103 -23.87 1.92 5.72
C ASN A 103 -24.59 1.01 6.74
N GLN A 104 -24.26 -0.28 6.73
CA GLN A 104 -24.87 -1.32 7.58
C GLN A 104 -24.00 -1.68 8.79
N GLY A 105 -22.88 -1.03 8.97
CA GLY A 105 -21.97 -1.20 10.11
C GLY A 105 -20.50 -1.32 9.71
N LEU A 106 -19.63 -1.12 10.68
CA LEU A 106 -18.18 -1.26 10.58
C LEU A 106 -17.72 -2.46 11.41
N ASN A 107 -16.97 -3.37 10.82
CA ASN A 107 -16.20 -4.34 11.57
C ASN A 107 -14.86 -3.71 11.98
N ALA A 108 -14.63 -3.49 13.28
CA ALA A 108 -13.45 -2.83 13.80
C ALA A 108 -12.14 -3.56 13.47
N GLU A 109 -12.18 -4.88 13.36
CA GLU A 109 -11.01 -5.73 13.09
C GLU A 109 -10.84 -6.08 11.59
N SER A 110 -11.87 -5.83 10.75
CA SER A 110 -11.83 -6.19 9.32
C SER A 110 -12.54 -5.13 8.49
N ASN A 111 -11.78 -4.24 7.84
CA ASN A 111 -12.29 -3.05 7.16
C ASN A 111 -11.30 -2.58 6.07
N TYR A 112 -11.37 -1.31 5.63
CA TYR A 112 -10.41 -0.77 4.64
C TYR A 112 -8.96 -0.66 5.16
N CYS A 113 -8.74 -0.63 6.48
CA CYS A 113 -7.41 -0.54 7.09
C CYS A 113 -6.84 -1.89 7.48
N PHE A 114 -7.67 -2.78 8.02
CA PHE A 114 -7.29 -4.07 8.60
C PHE A 114 -7.77 -5.26 7.78
N GLY A 115 -6.99 -6.31 7.79
CA GLY A 115 -7.19 -7.54 7.05
C GLY A 115 -6.12 -7.76 5.98
N GLU A 116 -6.15 -8.92 5.37
CA GLU A 116 -5.17 -9.38 4.38
C GLU A 116 -4.91 -8.34 3.29
N GLY A 117 -3.62 -8.04 3.04
CA GLY A 117 -3.17 -7.03 2.09
C GLY A 117 -3.25 -5.58 2.62
N GLY A 118 -3.77 -5.36 3.84
CA GLY A 118 -3.82 -4.05 4.51
C GLY A 118 -4.64 -3.00 3.74
N ALA A 119 -4.38 -1.71 4.00
CA ALA A 119 -5.09 -0.60 3.36
C ALA A 119 -4.89 -0.51 1.83
N GLY A 120 -3.89 -1.21 1.28
CA GLY A 120 -3.60 -1.25 -0.15
C GLY A 120 -4.53 -2.12 -0.98
N THR A 121 -5.12 -3.17 -0.40
CA THR A 121 -5.87 -4.22 -1.12
C THR A 121 -7.00 -3.69 -2.00
N PHE A 122 -7.75 -2.72 -1.50
CA PHE A 122 -8.91 -2.12 -2.18
C PHE A 122 -8.62 -0.68 -2.61
N SER A 123 -7.36 -0.35 -2.89
CA SER A 123 -6.93 0.94 -3.41
C SER A 123 -6.78 0.91 -4.94
N ASP A 124 -6.39 2.03 -5.55
CA ASP A 124 -6.01 2.08 -6.97
C ASP A 124 -4.77 1.23 -7.29
N GLY A 125 -3.96 0.89 -6.28
CA GLY A 125 -2.77 0.07 -6.48
C GLY A 125 -1.69 0.75 -7.32
N LYS A 126 -1.50 2.05 -7.12
CA LYS A 126 -0.39 2.79 -7.75
C LYS A 126 0.95 2.28 -7.23
N LEU A 127 1.86 2.05 -8.17
CA LEU A 127 3.18 1.50 -7.89
C LEU A 127 4.32 2.49 -8.19
N PHE A 128 3.99 3.76 -8.39
CA PHE A 128 4.99 4.79 -8.62
C PHE A 128 5.53 5.36 -7.31
N SER A 129 6.85 5.42 -7.19
CA SER A 129 7.56 6.10 -6.10
C SER A 129 8.59 7.08 -6.66
N ARG A 130 8.66 8.28 -6.06
CA ARG A 130 9.72 9.26 -6.36
C ARG A 130 11.04 8.90 -5.64
N SER A 131 10.95 8.11 -4.58
CA SER A 131 12.14 7.67 -3.82
C SER A 131 12.82 6.52 -4.55
N LYS A 132 14.07 6.74 -4.96
CA LYS A 132 14.93 5.72 -5.57
C LYS A 132 16.08 5.31 -4.63
N LYS A 133 16.13 5.86 -3.43
CA LYS A 133 17.28 5.72 -2.53
C LYS A 133 17.22 4.48 -1.63
N ARG A 134 16.06 3.87 -1.45
CA ARG A 134 15.87 2.73 -0.54
C ARG A 134 15.00 1.67 -1.19
N GLY A 135 15.49 0.43 -1.15
CA GLY A 135 14.78 -0.75 -1.67
C GLY A 135 14.81 -0.86 -3.20
N ASN A 136 14.53 -2.06 -3.68
CA ASN A 136 14.47 -2.39 -5.10
C ASN A 136 13.01 -2.34 -5.59
N MET A 137 12.59 -1.20 -6.16
CA MET A 137 11.24 -1.04 -6.71
C MET A 137 10.98 -2.00 -7.89
N GLN A 138 12.01 -2.33 -8.67
CA GLN A 138 11.87 -3.28 -9.78
C GLN A 138 11.46 -4.65 -9.25
N ARG A 139 12.05 -5.12 -8.15
CA ARG A 139 11.68 -6.38 -7.49
C ARG A 139 10.22 -6.39 -7.03
N VAL A 140 9.70 -5.25 -6.55
CA VAL A 140 8.28 -5.14 -6.17
C VAL A 140 7.37 -5.33 -7.38
N MET A 141 7.70 -4.70 -8.53
CA MET A 141 6.93 -4.84 -9.77
C MET A 141 6.97 -6.28 -10.29
N GLU A 142 8.13 -6.90 -10.24
CA GLU A 142 8.35 -8.29 -10.65
C GLU A 142 7.54 -9.27 -9.80
N LEU A 143 7.50 -9.09 -8.49
CA LEU A 143 6.68 -9.92 -7.60
C LEU A 143 5.18 -9.73 -7.87
N PHE A 144 4.69 -8.49 -8.03
CA PHE A 144 3.31 -8.28 -8.40
C PHE A 144 2.97 -8.91 -9.75
N HIS A 145 3.87 -8.82 -10.73
CA HIS A 145 3.72 -9.49 -12.03
C HIS A 145 3.70 -11.01 -11.87
N HIS A 146 4.64 -11.57 -11.11
CA HIS A 146 4.71 -13.01 -10.81
C HIS A 146 3.39 -13.55 -10.25
N PHE A 147 2.77 -12.82 -9.33
CA PHE A 147 1.49 -13.20 -8.73
C PHE A 147 0.26 -12.82 -9.58
N GLY A 148 0.45 -12.47 -10.86
CA GLY A 148 -0.61 -12.29 -11.86
C GLY A 148 -0.98 -10.85 -12.15
N GLY A 149 -0.09 -9.93 -11.84
CA GLY A 149 -0.17 -8.56 -12.36
C GLY A 149 0.10 -8.51 -13.86
N ASP A 150 -0.38 -7.46 -14.50
CA ASP A 150 -0.26 -7.23 -15.95
C ASP A 150 1.22 -6.98 -16.33
N ASP A 151 1.63 -7.40 -17.53
CA ASP A 151 2.98 -7.18 -18.08
C ASP A 151 3.40 -5.71 -18.07
N ARG A 152 2.43 -4.79 -18.17
CA ARG A 152 2.65 -3.35 -18.08
C ARG A 152 3.34 -2.92 -16.79
N LEU A 153 3.23 -3.68 -15.71
CA LEU A 153 3.96 -3.42 -14.47
C LEU A 153 5.48 -3.37 -14.66
N LEU A 154 5.99 -4.11 -15.62
CA LEU A 154 7.42 -4.23 -15.88
C LEU A 154 7.99 -3.07 -16.70
N TYR A 155 7.14 -2.31 -17.44
CA TYR A 155 7.64 -1.27 -18.33
C TYR A 155 6.91 0.09 -18.25
N GLU A 156 5.72 0.18 -17.65
CA GLU A 156 5.01 1.44 -17.50
C GLU A 156 5.64 2.31 -16.39
N ALA A 157 5.96 3.56 -16.71
CA ALA A 157 6.57 4.48 -15.73
C ALA A 157 5.65 4.81 -14.55
N HIS A 158 4.34 4.76 -14.76
CA HIS A 158 3.31 5.02 -13.75
C HIS A 158 2.33 3.86 -13.69
N ALA A 159 2.86 2.66 -13.46
CA ALA A 159 2.07 1.44 -13.38
C ALA A 159 1.06 1.47 -12.22
N HIS A 160 -0.07 0.79 -12.41
CA HIS A 160 -1.08 0.55 -11.38
C HIS A 160 -1.73 -0.81 -11.62
N ILE A 161 -2.36 -1.35 -10.58
CA ILE A 161 -2.99 -2.67 -10.63
C ILE A 161 -4.52 -2.55 -10.70
N GLY A 162 -5.11 -1.76 -9.81
CA GLY A 162 -6.55 -1.59 -9.65
C GLY A 162 -7.15 -2.41 -8.53
N SER A 163 -8.18 -1.87 -7.91
CA SER A 163 -8.88 -2.46 -6.76
C SER A 163 -9.61 -3.78 -7.07
N ASP A 164 -9.86 -4.05 -8.33
CA ASP A 164 -10.48 -5.28 -8.83
C ASP A 164 -9.48 -6.45 -8.96
N LYS A 165 -8.20 -6.18 -9.23
CA LYS A 165 -7.16 -7.19 -9.45
C LYS A 165 -6.32 -7.48 -8.20
N LEU A 166 -6.05 -6.48 -7.37
CA LEU A 166 -5.24 -6.60 -6.17
C LEU A 166 -5.67 -7.75 -5.24
N PRO A 167 -6.97 -7.96 -4.94
CA PRO A 167 -7.40 -9.06 -4.07
C PRO A 167 -6.93 -10.44 -4.55
N THR A 168 -6.93 -10.68 -5.85
CA THR A 168 -6.47 -11.96 -6.44
C THR A 168 -4.96 -12.13 -6.32
N ILE A 169 -4.20 -11.07 -6.54
CA ILE A 169 -2.73 -11.07 -6.40
C ILE A 169 -2.35 -11.36 -4.96
N ILE A 170 -2.99 -10.68 -4.00
CA ILE A 170 -2.73 -10.84 -2.56
C ILE A 170 -3.04 -12.27 -2.11
N ARG A 171 -4.17 -12.84 -2.57
CA ARG A 171 -4.50 -14.24 -2.31
C ARG A 171 -3.42 -15.19 -2.83
N ARG A 172 -2.89 -14.99 -4.04
CA ARG A 172 -1.80 -15.81 -4.59
C ARG A 172 -0.50 -15.66 -3.81
N MET A 173 -0.19 -14.46 -3.29
CA MET A 173 0.95 -14.28 -2.38
C MET A 173 0.78 -15.11 -1.10
N ARG A 174 -0.41 -15.11 -0.49
CA ARG A 174 -0.74 -15.96 0.64
C ARG A 174 -0.58 -17.45 0.32
N GLU A 175 -1.18 -17.90 -0.78
CA GLU A 175 -1.11 -19.29 -1.23
C GLU A 175 0.34 -19.74 -1.36
N CYS A 176 1.20 -18.92 -1.98
CA CYS A 176 2.63 -19.16 -2.09
C CYS A 176 3.31 -19.25 -0.71
N ILE A 177 3.00 -18.36 0.23
CA ILE A 177 3.57 -18.39 1.58
C ILE A 177 3.21 -19.71 2.29
N LEU A 178 1.97 -20.13 2.20
CA LEU A 178 1.49 -21.37 2.83
C LEU A 178 2.08 -22.63 2.15
N GLU A 179 2.14 -22.64 0.84
CA GLU A 179 2.72 -23.74 0.04
C GLU A 179 4.20 -23.99 0.39
N HIS A 180 4.94 -22.95 0.75
CA HIS A 180 6.36 -23.06 1.12
C HIS A 180 6.58 -23.23 2.63
N GLY A 181 5.54 -23.56 3.41
CA GLY A 181 5.67 -23.87 4.83
C GLY A 181 5.59 -22.67 5.77
N GLY A 182 5.25 -21.47 5.28
CA GLY A 182 4.88 -20.33 6.13
C GLY A 182 3.53 -20.50 6.80
N GLU A 183 3.24 -19.69 7.79
CA GLU A 183 1.96 -19.68 8.51
C GLU A 183 1.30 -18.30 8.49
N ILE A 184 -0.04 -18.28 8.42
CA ILE A 184 -0.81 -17.03 8.54
C ILE A 184 -2.01 -17.29 9.46
N HIS A 185 -2.06 -16.55 10.58
CA HIS A 185 -3.12 -16.59 11.57
C HIS A 185 -4.01 -15.37 11.41
N PHE A 186 -5.14 -15.51 10.73
CA PHE A 186 -6.16 -14.46 10.59
C PHE A 186 -7.02 -14.33 11.83
N SER A 187 -7.73 -13.20 11.94
CA SER A 187 -8.56 -12.86 13.10
C SER A 187 -7.80 -12.96 14.42
N THR A 188 -6.51 -12.67 14.38
CA THR A 188 -5.59 -12.75 15.52
C THR A 188 -4.93 -11.39 15.77
N CYS A 189 -5.55 -10.61 16.66
CA CYS A 189 -4.95 -9.38 17.15
C CYS A 189 -3.84 -9.73 18.16
N VAL A 190 -2.64 -9.20 17.93
CA VAL A 190 -1.52 -9.40 18.86
C VAL A 190 -1.70 -8.47 20.05
N ASP A 191 -2.18 -9.02 21.15
CA ASP A 191 -2.30 -8.35 22.43
C ASP A 191 -0.94 -8.31 23.19
N GLU A 192 -0.94 -7.72 24.38
CA GLU A 192 0.26 -7.59 25.20
C GLU A 192 0.86 -8.96 25.58
N GLN A 193 0.02 -9.93 25.90
CA GLN A 193 0.47 -11.25 26.32
C GLN A 193 1.19 -11.99 25.18
N LEU A 194 0.57 -12.01 24.00
CA LEU A 194 1.16 -12.62 22.80
C LEU A 194 2.42 -11.86 22.38
N PHE A 195 2.41 -10.52 22.40
CA PHE A 195 3.57 -9.69 22.07
C PHE A 195 4.77 -10.01 22.98
N ARG A 196 4.57 -10.05 24.31
CA ARG A 196 5.61 -10.41 25.26
C ARG A 196 6.12 -11.84 25.06
N SER A 197 5.22 -12.79 24.75
CA SER A 197 5.57 -14.16 24.45
C SER A 197 6.46 -14.26 23.21
N LEU A 198 6.11 -13.55 22.13
CA LEU A 198 6.90 -13.51 20.88
C LEU A 198 8.29 -12.92 21.12
N ILE A 199 8.41 -11.81 21.87
CA ILE A 199 9.71 -11.18 22.13
C ILE A 199 10.59 -12.06 23.02
N ASN A 200 10.00 -12.71 24.03
CA ASN A 200 10.76 -13.56 24.96
C ASN A 200 11.07 -14.95 24.41
N ASN A 201 10.75 -15.25 23.14
CA ASN A 201 10.88 -16.57 22.53
C ASN A 201 10.13 -17.71 23.29
N THR A 202 9.16 -17.34 24.09
CA THR A 202 8.33 -18.35 24.76
C THR A 202 7.20 -18.75 23.82
N THR A 203 7.05 -20.06 23.58
CA THR A 203 5.95 -20.58 22.75
C THR A 203 4.63 -20.18 23.37
N PRO A 204 3.71 -19.50 22.67
CA PRO A 204 2.39 -19.19 23.24
C PRO A 204 1.65 -20.45 23.60
N SER A 205 1.02 -20.49 24.77
CA SER A 205 0.24 -21.64 25.27
C SER A 205 -0.95 -22.04 24.38
N TYR A 206 -1.23 -21.28 23.36
CA TYR A 206 -2.39 -21.43 22.48
C TYR A 206 -2.09 -22.03 21.09
N THR A 207 -0.82 -22.27 20.79
CA THR A 207 -0.46 -22.87 19.52
C THR A 207 0.03 -24.30 19.75
N THR A 208 -0.75 -25.26 19.29
CA THR A 208 -0.27 -26.58 18.92
C THR A 208 0.66 -26.47 17.73
N LEU A 209 1.78 -25.74 17.90
CA LEU A 209 2.84 -25.69 16.91
C LEU A 209 3.60 -27.01 16.97
N HIS A 210 3.33 -27.87 16.01
CA HIS A 210 3.95 -29.20 15.89
C HIS A 210 5.44 -29.16 15.51
N HIS A 211 6.06 -27.98 15.39
CA HIS A 211 7.48 -27.88 15.06
C HIS A 211 8.16 -26.84 15.96
N SER A 212 9.23 -27.27 16.64
CA SER A 212 10.09 -26.45 17.49
C SER A 212 11.05 -25.57 16.69
N THR A 213 10.52 -24.66 15.86
CA THR A 213 11.38 -23.67 15.16
C THR A 213 11.81 -22.58 16.12
N ARG A 214 13.09 -22.21 16.08
CA ARG A 214 13.62 -21.10 16.89
C ARG A 214 13.16 -19.77 16.29
N LEU A 215 12.43 -18.98 17.07
CA LEU A 215 12.04 -17.63 16.68
C LEU A 215 13.26 -16.68 16.73
N LEU A 216 13.63 -16.11 15.59
CA LEU A 216 14.77 -15.19 15.45
C LEU A 216 14.41 -13.74 15.81
N GLY A 217 13.16 -13.34 15.63
CA GLY A 217 12.72 -11.97 15.89
C GLY A 217 11.28 -11.72 15.49
N VAL A 218 10.86 -10.47 15.68
CA VAL A 218 9.52 -9.98 15.37
C VAL A 218 9.60 -8.79 14.41
N ILE A 219 8.85 -8.84 13.32
CA ILE A 219 8.67 -7.73 12.38
C ILE A 219 7.33 -7.06 12.64
N LEU A 220 7.35 -5.77 12.99
CA LEU A 220 6.14 -4.97 13.16
C LEU A 220 5.71 -4.36 11.82
N SER A 221 4.60 -4.83 11.26
CA SER A 221 4.02 -4.40 9.97
C SER A 221 2.57 -3.93 10.14
N ILE A 222 2.27 -3.28 11.27
CA ILE A 222 0.92 -2.98 11.78
C ILE A 222 0.19 -1.86 11.03
N GLY A 223 0.87 -1.12 10.16
CA GLY A 223 0.31 0.05 9.48
C GLY A 223 0.08 1.24 10.42
N HIS A 224 -0.55 2.30 9.91
CA HIS A 224 -0.75 3.55 10.66
C HIS A 224 -2.04 3.57 11.51
N SER A 225 -2.98 2.69 11.27
CA SER A 225 -4.31 2.71 11.91
C SER A 225 -4.44 1.87 13.17
N ALA A 226 -3.42 1.07 13.52
CA ALA A 226 -3.41 0.20 14.70
C ALA A 226 -3.08 0.99 15.98
N HIS A 227 -3.95 1.95 16.34
CA HIS A 227 -3.73 2.87 17.48
C HIS A 227 -3.56 2.11 18.79
N ASP A 228 -4.37 1.09 19.02
CA ASP A 228 -4.28 0.19 20.17
C ASP A 228 -2.90 -0.46 20.31
N THR A 229 -2.35 -0.94 19.20
CA THR A 229 -1.00 -1.53 19.18
C THR A 229 0.08 -0.49 19.51
N TYR A 230 -0.02 0.76 19.00
CA TYR A 230 0.91 1.83 19.40
C TYR A 230 0.83 2.14 20.88
N HIS A 231 -0.37 2.17 21.47
CA HIS A 231 -0.54 2.34 22.91
C HIS A 231 0.07 1.17 23.69
N MET A 232 -0.15 -0.05 23.26
CA MET A 232 0.44 -1.26 23.86
C MET A 232 1.97 -1.23 23.78
N LEU A 233 2.56 -0.89 22.65
CA LEU A 233 4.01 -0.76 22.48
C LEU A 233 4.59 0.29 23.42
N HIS A 234 3.93 1.44 23.54
CA HIS A 234 4.34 2.50 24.46
C HIS A 234 4.27 2.06 25.94
N ALA A 235 3.18 1.40 26.33
CA ALA A 235 3.01 0.86 27.70
C ALA A 235 4.07 -0.20 28.03
N ASN A 236 4.57 -0.92 27.03
CA ASN A 236 5.64 -1.90 27.18
C ASN A 236 7.05 -1.31 26.98
N SER A 237 7.20 0.01 27.10
CA SER A 237 8.49 0.72 27.02
C SER A 237 9.24 0.52 25.71
N VAL A 238 8.56 0.17 24.62
CA VAL A 238 9.14 0.20 23.28
C VAL A 238 9.38 1.65 22.90
N ALA A 239 10.61 1.96 22.47
CA ALA A 239 10.97 3.32 22.08
C ALA A 239 10.19 3.75 20.83
N LEU A 240 9.34 4.77 20.99
CA LEU A 240 8.57 5.38 19.91
C LEU A 240 9.00 6.85 19.75
N ALA A 241 9.02 7.32 18.52
CA ALA A 241 9.30 8.71 18.19
C ALA A 241 8.17 9.32 17.37
N THR A 242 7.84 10.58 17.66
CA THR A 242 6.90 11.34 16.86
C THR A 242 7.46 11.55 15.46
N LYS A 243 6.63 11.37 14.44
CA LYS A 243 6.97 11.57 13.04
C LYS A 243 5.98 12.51 12.37
N GLY A 244 6.48 13.41 11.54
CA GLY A 244 5.62 14.26 10.69
C GLY A 244 4.80 13.42 9.71
N PHE A 245 3.62 13.92 9.38
CA PHE A 245 2.69 13.32 8.43
C PHE A 245 1.98 14.42 7.64
N ALA A 246 0.97 14.08 6.86
CA ALA A 246 0.17 15.04 6.13
C ALA A 246 -1.31 14.77 6.37
N MET A 247 -2.09 15.84 6.55
CA MET A 247 -3.54 15.79 6.70
C MET A 247 -4.23 16.77 5.75
N GLY A 248 -5.49 16.52 5.44
CA GLY A 248 -6.27 17.38 4.57
C GLY A 248 -7.60 16.76 4.20
N VAL A 249 -8.12 17.18 3.08
CA VAL A 249 -9.42 16.77 2.55
C VAL A 249 -9.25 16.03 1.23
N ARG A 250 -10.28 15.27 0.81
CA ARG A 250 -10.31 14.68 -0.52
C ARG A 250 -11.33 15.41 -1.38
N ALA A 251 -10.88 15.87 -2.55
CA ALA A 251 -11.71 16.53 -3.55
C ALA A 251 -12.04 15.55 -4.68
N GLU A 252 -13.30 15.57 -5.13
CA GLU A 252 -13.78 14.85 -6.31
C GLU A 252 -14.14 15.83 -7.42
N HIS A 253 -13.91 15.46 -8.65
CA HIS A 253 -14.19 16.28 -9.84
C HIS A 253 -14.43 15.39 -11.06
N PRO A 254 -15.10 15.91 -12.12
CA PRO A 254 -15.29 15.16 -13.36
C PRO A 254 -13.98 14.78 -14.00
N GLN A 255 -13.81 13.51 -14.39
CA GLN A 255 -12.60 13.05 -15.10
C GLN A 255 -12.40 13.77 -16.43
N ALA A 256 -13.50 14.08 -17.13
CA ALA A 256 -13.45 14.82 -18.38
C ALA A 256 -12.77 16.20 -18.23
N LEU A 257 -13.00 16.91 -17.11
CA LEU A 257 -12.32 18.17 -16.81
C LEU A 257 -10.81 17.97 -16.70
N ILE A 258 -10.38 16.91 -16.01
CA ILE A 258 -8.96 16.60 -15.85
C ILE A 258 -8.31 16.23 -17.18
N ASN A 259 -8.99 15.40 -17.98
CA ASN A 259 -8.51 15.06 -19.32
C ASN A 259 -8.34 16.32 -20.18
N LYS A 260 -9.33 17.21 -20.15
CA LYS A 260 -9.26 18.49 -20.88
C LYS A 260 -8.08 19.35 -20.44
N LEU A 261 -7.90 19.54 -19.13
CA LEU A 261 -6.84 20.40 -18.58
C LEU A 261 -5.43 19.83 -18.80
N MET A 262 -5.28 18.51 -18.64
CA MET A 262 -3.96 17.88 -18.69
C MET A 262 -3.53 17.45 -20.10
N TYR A 263 -4.48 17.15 -20.98
CA TYR A 263 -4.22 16.68 -22.35
C TYR A 263 -4.63 17.68 -23.43
N HIS A 264 -5.09 18.89 -23.03
CA HIS A 264 -5.43 19.97 -23.96
C HIS A 264 -6.52 19.63 -24.98
N ASP A 265 -7.70 19.27 -24.47
CA ASP A 265 -8.86 18.83 -25.28
C ASP A 265 -8.59 17.57 -26.14
N PRO A 266 -8.26 16.44 -25.51
CA PRO A 266 -7.94 15.20 -26.24
C PRO A 266 -9.17 14.59 -26.92
N SER A 267 -8.95 13.92 -28.08
CA SER A 267 -9.99 13.10 -28.67
C SER A 267 -10.27 11.85 -27.85
N PRO A 268 -11.47 11.24 -27.98
CA PRO A 268 -11.78 9.97 -27.30
C PRO A 268 -10.80 8.84 -27.67
N GLU A 269 -10.33 8.79 -28.92
CA GLU A 269 -9.37 7.80 -29.39
C GLU A 269 -8.02 7.97 -28.71
N LEU A 270 -7.59 9.23 -28.47
CA LEU A 270 -6.37 9.50 -27.76
C LEU A 270 -6.48 9.07 -26.29
N ILE A 271 -7.62 9.35 -25.61
CA ILE A 271 -7.86 8.88 -24.23
C ILE A 271 -7.86 7.35 -24.18
N HIS A 272 -8.45 6.68 -25.17
CA HIS A 272 -8.43 5.21 -25.24
C HIS A 272 -7.01 4.66 -25.34
N LEU A 273 -6.13 5.33 -26.07
CA LEU A 273 -4.73 4.93 -26.27
C LEU A 273 -3.85 5.17 -25.05
N VAL A 274 -4.01 6.33 -24.38
CA VAL A 274 -3.11 6.77 -23.29
C VAL A 274 -3.70 6.60 -21.91
N GLY A 275 -5.00 6.37 -21.79
CA GLY A 275 -5.74 6.32 -20.54
C GLY A 275 -6.15 7.69 -20.01
N ASN A 276 -6.90 7.70 -18.93
CA ASN A 276 -7.35 8.91 -18.25
C ASN A 276 -6.17 9.70 -17.66
N ALA A 277 -6.24 11.02 -17.79
CA ALA A 277 -5.24 11.92 -17.24
C ALA A 277 -5.20 11.92 -15.71
N SER A 278 -4.02 12.12 -15.18
CA SER A 278 -3.77 12.34 -13.75
C SER A 278 -2.94 13.62 -13.56
N TYR A 279 -2.95 14.14 -12.33
CA TYR A 279 -2.12 15.29 -11.97
C TYR A 279 -1.35 15.06 -10.69
N SER A 280 -0.28 15.83 -10.52
CA SER A 280 0.46 15.92 -9.25
C SER A 280 0.80 17.37 -9.02
N LEU A 281 0.22 17.96 -7.98
CA LEU A 281 0.36 19.37 -7.62
C LEU A 281 1.18 19.48 -6.35
N VAL A 282 2.02 20.51 -6.27
CA VAL A 282 2.77 20.85 -5.05
C VAL A 282 2.98 22.35 -5.00
N THR A 283 2.80 22.93 -3.83
CA THR A 283 3.10 24.35 -3.57
C THR A 283 3.54 24.53 -2.11
N GLN A 284 3.95 25.74 -1.78
CA GLN A 284 4.24 26.18 -0.42
C GLN A 284 3.22 27.24 0.01
N VAL A 285 2.62 27.04 1.17
CA VAL A 285 1.70 28.00 1.77
C VAL A 285 2.16 28.25 3.21
N GLN A 286 2.49 29.50 3.54
CA GLN A 286 2.99 29.90 4.86
C GLN A 286 4.14 29.00 5.38
N GLY A 287 5.08 28.66 4.48
CA GLY A 287 6.24 27.83 4.81
C GLY A 287 5.94 26.34 4.99
N ARG A 288 4.74 25.87 4.64
CA ARG A 288 4.34 24.45 4.68
C ARG A 288 4.13 23.88 3.29
N GLY A 289 4.53 22.64 3.09
CA GLY A 289 4.21 21.91 1.89
C GLY A 289 2.71 21.61 1.80
N VAL A 290 2.09 22.02 0.70
CA VAL A 290 0.71 21.67 0.33
C VAL A 290 0.74 20.93 -0.99
N TYR A 291 0.14 19.74 -1.06
CA TYR A 291 0.26 18.92 -2.26
C TYR A 291 -0.93 17.99 -2.47
N SER A 292 -1.12 17.61 -3.75
CA SER A 292 -2.05 16.55 -4.10
C SER A 292 -1.49 15.20 -3.66
N PHE A 293 -2.34 14.36 -3.10
CA PHE A 293 -1.96 13.04 -2.61
C PHE A 293 -2.90 11.97 -3.15
N CYS A 294 -2.31 10.89 -3.66
CA CYS A 294 -3.06 9.72 -4.14
C CYS A 294 -4.22 10.09 -5.08
N MET A 295 -3.94 10.88 -6.14
CA MET A 295 -4.91 11.20 -7.17
C MET A 295 -5.34 9.92 -7.89
N CYS A 296 -6.64 9.64 -7.95
CA CYS A 296 -7.26 8.45 -8.52
C CYS A 296 -8.05 8.84 -9.78
N PRO A 297 -7.45 8.70 -10.99
CA PRO A 297 -8.19 8.94 -12.22
C PRO A 297 -9.22 7.83 -12.44
N GLY A 298 -10.39 8.19 -13.00
CA GLY A 298 -11.48 7.25 -13.24
C GLY A 298 -11.87 6.47 -12.01
N GLY A 299 -11.91 7.14 -10.85
CA GLY A 299 -12.15 6.52 -9.54
C GLY A 299 -13.19 7.27 -8.72
N HIS A 300 -13.36 6.86 -7.48
CA HIS A 300 -14.32 7.44 -6.55
C HIS A 300 -13.79 7.44 -5.12
N ILE A 301 -14.41 8.23 -4.26
CA ILE A 301 -14.11 8.30 -2.83
C ILE A 301 -14.79 7.13 -2.12
N VAL A 302 -14.09 6.54 -1.15
CA VAL A 302 -14.63 5.47 -0.30
C VAL A 302 -14.41 5.80 1.17
N PRO A 303 -15.31 5.36 2.08
CA PRO A 303 -15.07 5.44 3.52
C PRO A 303 -13.87 4.56 3.88
N ALA A 304 -12.97 5.08 4.72
CA ALA A 304 -11.75 4.36 5.12
C ALA A 304 -11.48 4.47 6.62
N GLY A 305 -12.50 4.80 7.42
CA GLY A 305 -12.40 4.82 8.87
C GLY A 305 -12.19 3.42 9.45
N SER A 306 -11.42 3.32 10.51
CA SER A 306 -11.21 2.10 11.30
C SER A 306 -11.96 2.13 12.64
N ALA A 307 -12.63 3.23 12.97
CA ALA A 307 -13.44 3.41 14.17
C ALA A 307 -14.82 3.99 13.80
N LEU A 308 -15.85 3.63 14.57
CA LEU A 308 -17.26 4.00 14.30
C LEU A 308 -17.49 5.51 14.21
N ASN A 309 -16.74 6.30 14.95
CA ASN A 309 -16.90 7.75 15.05
C ASN A 309 -15.84 8.52 14.24
N SER A 310 -15.16 7.88 13.30
CA SER A 310 -14.14 8.52 12.50
C SER A 310 -14.60 8.76 11.07
N CYS A 311 -14.38 9.98 10.56
CA CYS A 311 -14.66 10.37 9.17
C CYS A 311 -13.35 10.38 8.36
N VAL A 312 -12.83 9.20 8.04
CA VAL A 312 -11.66 9.06 7.16
C VAL A 312 -12.10 8.54 5.80
N VAL A 313 -11.55 9.13 4.74
CA VAL A 313 -11.85 8.72 3.37
C VAL A 313 -10.58 8.39 2.59
N ASN A 314 -10.72 7.52 1.62
CA ASN A 314 -9.66 7.20 0.65
C ASN A 314 -10.23 7.28 -0.77
N GLY A 315 -9.35 7.16 -1.78
CA GLY A 315 -9.74 7.04 -3.17
C GLY A 315 -9.39 5.66 -3.71
N MET A 316 -10.24 5.15 -4.58
CA MET A 316 -9.98 3.91 -5.28
C MET A 316 -10.33 4.03 -6.77
N SER A 317 -9.68 3.21 -7.60
CA SER A 317 -10.00 3.02 -9.01
C SER A 317 -9.85 1.55 -9.36
N ALA A 318 -10.72 1.07 -10.23
CA ALA A 318 -10.53 -0.22 -10.88
C ALA A 318 -9.37 -0.16 -11.91
N SER A 319 -8.91 -1.31 -12.38
CA SER A 319 -7.81 -1.43 -13.34
C SER A 319 -8.05 -0.65 -14.65
N HIS A 320 -9.30 -0.54 -15.07
CA HIS A 320 -9.70 0.21 -16.28
C HIS A 320 -9.87 1.71 -16.05
N ARG A 321 -9.94 2.19 -14.78
CA ARG A 321 -10.10 3.62 -14.47
C ARG A 321 -11.22 4.30 -15.23
N ASN A 322 -12.38 3.67 -15.35
CA ASN A 322 -13.48 4.07 -16.24
C ASN A 322 -14.64 4.80 -15.53
N SER A 323 -14.50 5.16 -14.27
CA SER A 323 -15.47 6.04 -13.60
C SER A 323 -15.47 7.43 -14.26
N PRO A 324 -16.63 8.11 -14.35
CA PRO A 324 -16.70 9.48 -14.86
C PRO A 324 -16.06 10.51 -13.92
N TYR A 325 -15.64 10.09 -12.74
CA TYR A 325 -15.03 10.94 -11.72
C TYR A 325 -13.56 10.65 -11.52
N ALA A 326 -12.85 11.64 -11.02
CA ALA A 326 -11.51 11.55 -10.48
C ALA A 326 -11.50 12.15 -9.08
N ASN A 327 -10.58 11.75 -8.24
CA ASN A 327 -10.45 12.35 -6.92
C ASN A 327 -8.99 12.41 -6.47
N SER A 328 -8.68 13.33 -5.55
CA SER A 328 -7.34 13.47 -4.97
C SER A 328 -7.44 13.99 -3.54
N GLY A 329 -6.59 13.50 -2.67
CA GLY A 329 -6.30 14.19 -1.43
C GLY A 329 -5.62 15.53 -1.72
N MET A 330 -5.97 16.57 -0.98
CA MET A 330 -5.26 17.83 -0.89
C MET A 330 -4.81 17.97 0.56
N VAL A 331 -3.52 17.83 0.77
CA VAL A 331 -2.96 17.69 2.12
C VAL A 331 -1.91 18.73 2.42
N VAL A 332 -1.78 19.06 3.70
CA VAL A 332 -0.76 19.94 4.25
C VAL A 332 0.16 19.17 5.16
N GLU A 333 1.43 19.52 5.16
CA GLU A 333 2.46 18.98 6.04
C GLU A 333 2.17 19.33 7.51
N ILE A 334 2.13 18.30 8.37
CA ILE A 334 2.11 18.39 9.82
C ILE A 334 3.47 17.96 10.33
N ARG A 335 4.16 18.84 11.03
CA ARG A 335 5.51 18.60 11.55
C ARG A 335 5.47 18.13 12.99
N PRO A 336 6.49 17.42 13.49
CA PRO A 336 6.55 17.03 14.90
C PRO A 336 6.42 18.21 15.86
N GLU A 337 6.97 19.36 15.52
CA GLU A 337 6.92 20.59 16.33
C GLU A 337 5.48 21.10 16.53
N ASP A 338 4.61 20.90 15.53
CA ASP A 338 3.19 21.29 15.62
C ASP A 338 2.42 20.51 16.67
N LEU A 339 2.89 19.30 16.96
CA LEU A 339 2.25 18.33 17.87
C LEU A 339 2.71 18.51 19.32
N LEU A 340 3.80 19.24 19.55
CA LEU A 340 4.47 19.38 20.85
C LEU A 340 4.27 20.76 21.47
N VAL A 341 3.65 21.70 20.78
CA VAL A 341 3.53 23.09 21.25
C VAL A 341 2.39 23.23 22.26
N ASN A 342 2.74 23.64 23.47
CA ASN A 342 1.80 24.17 24.47
C ASN A 342 1.29 25.54 23.97
N ASN A 343 0.22 25.57 23.21
CA ASN A 343 -0.26 26.81 22.61
C ASN A 343 -1.35 27.48 23.44
N ASN A 344 -0.93 28.51 24.18
CA ASN A 344 -1.82 29.59 24.64
C ASN A 344 -2.29 30.52 23.48
N THR A 345 -1.96 30.21 22.23
CA THR A 345 -2.15 31.12 21.08
C THR A 345 -3.15 30.65 20.01
N THR A 346 -3.69 29.43 20.11
CA THR A 346 -4.76 28.98 19.20
C THR A 346 -6.01 28.58 20.02
N PRO A 347 -7.17 29.22 19.79
CA PRO A 347 -8.33 29.14 20.69
C PRO A 347 -9.08 27.80 20.78
N HIS A 348 -8.71 26.77 20.04
CA HIS A 348 -9.49 25.55 19.92
C HIS A 348 -8.75 24.20 20.15
N TYR A 349 -7.47 24.20 20.54
CA TYR A 349 -6.71 22.92 20.73
C TYR A 349 -6.10 22.82 22.14
N THR A 350 -6.90 23.04 23.16
CA THR A 350 -6.43 23.21 24.55
C THR A 350 -6.26 21.92 25.36
N THR A 351 -6.42 20.73 24.76
CA THR A 351 -6.44 19.47 25.53
C THR A 351 -5.16 18.63 25.48
N LEU A 352 -4.08 19.12 24.86
CA LEU A 352 -2.83 18.34 24.71
C LEU A 352 -1.94 18.27 25.96
N HIS A 353 -2.42 18.76 27.13
CA HIS A 353 -1.58 18.95 28.32
C HIS A 353 -1.05 17.66 29.00
N HIS A 354 -1.46 16.45 28.58
CA HIS A 354 -1.07 15.21 29.27
C HIS A 354 -0.62 14.07 28.36
N THR A 355 -0.25 14.33 27.10
CA THR A 355 0.19 13.29 26.18
C THR A 355 1.70 13.15 26.20
N THR A 356 2.18 11.91 26.26
CA THR A 356 3.59 11.64 25.98
C THR A 356 3.91 12.08 24.54
N PRO A 357 5.05 12.74 24.33
CA PRO A 357 5.44 13.22 22.99
C PRO A 357 5.34 12.13 21.90
N ALA A 358 5.65 10.89 22.26
CA ALA A 358 5.63 9.75 21.35
C ALA A 358 4.26 9.46 20.69
N LEU A 359 3.15 9.75 21.37
CA LEU A 359 1.79 9.49 20.88
C LEU A 359 1.03 10.76 20.48
N ALA A 360 1.68 11.91 20.47
CA ALA A 360 1.04 13.18 20.14
C ALA A 360 0.38 13.20 18.75
N GLY A 361 1.00 12.55 17.76
CA GLY A 361 0.45 12.43 16.42
C GLY A 361 -0.84 11.61 16.34
N LEU A 362 -0.96 10.54 17.11
CA LEU A 362 -2.18 9.75 17.19
C LEU A 362 -3.34 10.54 17.78
N ARG A 363 -3.08 11.27 18.87
CA ARG A 363 -4.09 12.11 19.50
C ARG A 363 -4.55 13.23 18.55
N PHE A 364 -3.62 13.92 17.91
CA PHE A 364 -3.94 14.94 16.91
C PHE A 364 -4.85 14.41 15.80
N GLN A 365 -4.60 13.21 15.30
CA GLN A 365 -5.48 12.56 14.33
C GLN A 365 -6.87 12.31 14.91
N GLN A 366 -6.97 11.78 16.12
CA GLN A 366 -8.25 11.48 16.79
C GLN A 366 -9.11 12.73 17.04
N GLU A 367 -8.49 13.88 17.29
CA GLU A 367 -9.20 15.14 17.50
C GLU A 367 -9.76 15.75 16.21
N LEU A 368 -9.19 15.41 15.05
CA LEU A 368 -9.57 15.96 13.74
C LEU A 368 -10.48 15.04 12.92
N VAL A 369 -10.59 13.80 13.30
CA VAL A 369 -11.31 12.74 12.58
C VAL A 369 -12.52 12.26 13.38
#